data_87077bb4b5916b1df012fe5b856ed476
#
_entry.id   87077bb4b5916b1df012fe5b856ed476
#
_cell.length_a   1.000
_cell.length_b   1.000
_cell.length_c   1.000
_cell.angle_alpha   90.00
_cell.angle_beta   90.00
_cell.angle_gamma   90.00
#
_symmetry.space_group_name_H-M   'P 1'
#
loop_
_entity.id
_entity.type
_entity.pdbx_description
1 polymer ?
#
loop_
_entity_poly.entity_id
_entity_poly.type
_entity_poly.pdbx_seq_one_letter_code
_entity_poly.pdbx_strand_id
1 'polypeptide(L)'
;MFPKQINKHLWILGNGYFHVYLIRGAAASALFEVGVSASAEVTLHQLAALQIRPDYLIVSHPHSDHITGLERLKKAFPAAEVMAGEGAREFVSHPRAAQSAISEDEHVLTAMIARGFDTRVPPVAKAPSLEGCTVVRDGDEIDLGALTVNVLEARGHSPGNILLHIPKTGTLLVSDSLGNHYPGNGFFPTFFTGFKDYLDTIGKIEKNKPRELGIAHNGFFTSPREIEDILLKARDAAGDVRAYILHSRKNDNEIADDLFGFFYTGALAVYSPANIKNCCRLLVKRVREA
;
A
#
# COMPACT_ATOMS: atom_id res chain seq x y z
N MET A 1 17.02 -0.01 11.15
CA MET A 1 16.58 -1.21 11.88
C MET A 1 15.11 -1.03 12.22
N PHE A 2 14.27 -2.06 12.02
CA PHE A 2 12.85 -2.06 12.37
C PHE A 2 12.62 -2.85 13.68
N PRO A 3 11.63 -2.53 14.52
CA PRO A 3 10.69 -1.42 14.36
C PRO A 3 11.37 -0.04 14.49
N LYS A 4 10.92 0.95 13.69
CA LYS A 4 11.44 2.32 13.74
C LYS A 4 10.40 3.25 14.35
N GLN A 5 10.68 3.83 15.51
CA GLN A 5 9.83 4.87 16.08
C GLN A 5 10.03 6.18 15.34
N ILE A 6 8.95 6.76 14.84
CA ILE A 6 8.93 8.08 14.19
C ILE A 6 8.66 9.17 15.22
N ASN A 7 7.61 9.00 15.99
CA ASN A 7 7.24 9.89 17.07
C ASN A 7 6.54 9.07 18.18
N LYS A 8 6.05 9.70 19.24
CA LYS A 8 5.40 9.00 20.36
C LYS A 8 4.11 8.25 19.98
N HIS A 9 3.53 8.53 18.80
CA HIS A 9 2.28 7.97 18.32
C HIS A 9 2.45 7.04 17.11
N LEU A 10 3.63 7.03 16.46
CA LEU A 10 3.81 6.31 15.20
C LEU A 10 5.11 5.51 15.17
N TRP A 11 4.99 4.24 14.78
CA TRP A 11 6.10 3.35 14.44
C TRP A 11 5.92 2.77 13.05
N ILE A 12 7.04 2.56 12.38
CA ILE A 12 7.11 1.75 11.17
C ILE A 12 7.58 0.35 11.57
N LEU A 13 6.76 -0.63 11.27
CA LEU A 13 7.01 -2.05 11.43
C LEU A 13 7.28 -2.70 10.07
N GLY A 14 7.42 -4.03 10.05
CA GLY A 14 7.69 -4.80 8.85
C GLY A 14 9.19 -4.94 8.58
N ASN A 15 9.57 -5.06 7.33
CA ASN A 15 10.93 -5.39 6.93
C ASN A 15 11.65 -4.31 6.10
N GLY A 16 11.06 -3.11 6.03
CA GLY A 16 11.61 -1.98 5.26
C GLY A 16 11.22 -1.99 3.79
N TYR A 17 10.83 -3.12 3.24
CA TYR A 17 10.27 -3.24 1.91
C TYR A 17 8.73 -3.09 1.93
N PHE A 18 8.07 -3.77 2.86
CA PHE A 18 6.66 -3.64 3.17
C PHE A 18 6.53 -2.97 4.52
N HIS A 19 6.09 -1.73 4.53
CA HIS A 19 5.83 -0.99 5.76
C HIS A 19 4.48 -1.37 6.33
N VAL A 20 4.44 -1.53 7.66
CA VAL A 20 3.22 -1.63 8.45
C VAL A 20 3.29 -0.52 9.48
N TYR A 21 2.29 0.34 9.53
CA TYR A 21 2.29 1.48 10.44
C TYR A 21 1.52 1.16 11.69
N LEU A 22 2.20 1.22 12.86
CA LEU A 22 1.55 1.15 14.15
C LEU A 22 1.25 2.56 14.65
N ILE A 23 -0.04 2.86 14.81
CA ILE A 23 -0.54 4.13 15.34
C ILE A 23 -1.01 3.87 16.78
N ARG A 24 -0.45 4.61 17.76
CA ARG A 24 -0.78 4.43 19.17
C ARG A 24 -1.39 5.69 19.75
N GLY A 25 -2.64 5.58 20.21
CA GLY A 25 -3.32 6.56 21.04
C GLY A 25 -3.13 6.32 22.53
N ALA A 26 -3.96 6.93 23.35
CA ALA A 26 -3.96 6.73 24.80
C ALA A 26 -4.86 5.55 25.22
N ALA A 27 -5.92 5.26 24.47
CA ALA A 27 -6.88 4.21 24.78
C ALA A 27 -6.80 3.00 23.83
N ALA A 28 -6.41 3.21 22.58
CA ALA A 28 -6.35 2.17 21.57
C ALA A 28 -5.17 2.35 20.62
N SER A 29 -4.91 1.31 19.84
CA SER A 29 -3.87 1.27 18.79
C SER A 29 -4.38 0.63 17.51
N ALA A 30 -3.83 1.07 16.37
CA ALA A 30 -4.21 0.59 15.06
C ALA A 30 -2.96 0.16 14.25
N LEU A 31 -3.09 -0.91 13.49
CA LEU A 31 -2.18 -1.16 12.38
C LEU A 31 -2.82 -0.64 11.10
N PHE A 32 -2.09 0.18 10.36
CA PHE A 32 -2.40 0.55 8.99
C PHE A 32 -1.40 -0.15 8.07
N GLU A 33 -1.88 -0.85 7.07
CA GLU A 33 -1.26 -1.94 6.34
C GLU A 33 -1.22 -3.24 7.15
N VAL A 34 -1.52 -4.34 6.48
CA VAL A 34 -1.38 -5.67 7.07
C VAL A 34 -0.34 -6.51 6.33
N GLY A 35 0.19 -5.97 5.25
CA GLY A 35 1.31 -6.50 4.48
C GLY A 35 1.06 -7.85 3.81
N VAL A 36 2.15 -8.51 3.44
CA VAL A 36 2.16 -9.88 2.91
C VAL A 36 2.27 -10.91 4.04
N SER A 37 1.95 -12.15 3.75
CA SER A 37 2.10 -13.26 4.72
C SER A 37 3.52 -13.34 5.29
N ALA A 38 4.53 -13.09 4.47
CA ALA A 38 5.95 -13.06 4.86
C ALA A 38 6.27 -11.95 5.87
N SER A 39 5.67 -10.76 5.74
CA SER A 39 5.92 -9.64 6.65
C SER A 39 5.09 -9.70 7.93
N ALA A 40 3.98 -10.44 7.93
CA ALA A 40 3.10 -10.56 9.09
C ALA A 40 3.81 -11.17 10.30
N GLU A 41 4.64 -12.19 10.11
CA GLU A 41 5.39 -12.83 11.20
C GLU A 41 6.41 -11.86 11.83
N VAL A 42 7.12 -11.12 10.99
CA VAL A 42 8.05 -10.07 11.44
C VAL A 42 7.29 -9.01 12.24
N THR A 43 6.12 -8.59 11.75
CA THR A 43 5.25 -7.62 12.43
C THR A 43 4.78 -8.15 13.79
N LEU A 44 4.39 -9.43 13.89
CA LEU A 44 3.99 -10.06 15.15
C LEU A 44 5.12 -10.05 16.18
N HIS A 45 6.35 -10.41 15.78
CA HIS A 45 7.52 -10.35 16.67
C HIS A 45 7.81 -8.92 17.13
N GLN A 46 7.69 -7.93 16.26
CA GLN A 46 7.90 -6.52 16.58
C GLN A 46 6.83 -5.99 17.54
N LEU A 47 5.55 -6.35 17.34
CA LEU A 47 4.46 -6.00 18.25
C LEU A 47 4.65 -6.64 19.63
N ALA A 48 5.09 -7.89 19.69
CA ALA A 48 5.39 -8.59 20.94
C ALA A 48 6.53 -7.88 21.69
N ALA A 49 7.61 -7.49 21.00
CA ALA A 49 8.71 -6.74 21.59
C ALA A 49 8.30 -5.36 22.13
N LEU A 50 7.35 -4.71 21.46
CA LEU A 50 6.75 -3.44 21.90
C LEU A 50 5.66 -3.63 22.98
N GLN A 51 5.27 -4.86 23.29
CA GLN A 51 4.17 -5.22 24.20
C GLN A 51 2.84 -4.56 23.79
N ILE A 52 2.56 -4.50 22.47
CA ILE A 52 1.36 -3.88 21.91
C ILE A 52 0.48 -4.96 21.26
N ARG A 53 -0.81 -4.89 21.54
CA ARG A 53 -1.86 -5.66 20.87
C ARG A 53 -2.77 -4.63 20.18
N PRO A 54 -2.79 -4.62 18.83
CA PRO A 54 -3.61 -3.66 18.12
C PRO A 54 -5.10 -3.93 18.34
N ASP A 55 -5.86 -2.85 18.48
CA ASP A 55 -7.33 -2.88 18.58
C ASP A 55 -7.96 -2.85 17.18
N TYR A 56 -7.24 -2.30 16.20
CA TYR A 56 -7.70 -2.17 14.82
C TYR A 56 -6.65 -2.70 13.84
N LEU A 57 -7.11 -3.47 12.84
CA LEU A 57 -6.35 -3.89 11.66
C LEU A 57 -6.96 -3.20 10.44
N ILE A 58 -6.29 -2.20 9.90
CA ILE A 58 -6.81 -1.36 8.83
C ILE A 58 -6.12 -1.73 7.53
N VAL A 59 -6.90 -2.28 6.59
CA VAL A 59 -6.45 -2.60 5.23
C VAL A 59 -6.52 -1.33 4.40
N SER A 60 -5.38 -0.84 3.91
CA SER A 60 -5.31 0.36 3.09
C SER A 60 -6.03 0.19 1.76
N HIS A 61 -5.82 -0.97 1.12
CA HIS A 61 -6.46 -1.42 -0.10
C HIS A 61 -6.26 -2.94 -0.33
N PRO A 62 -7.04 -3.59 -1.21
CA PRO A 62 -7.09 -5.05 -1.27
C PRO A 62 -6.09 -5.71 -2.25
N HIS A 63 -4.95 -5.08 -2.58
CA HIS A 63 -3.90 -5.77 -3.35
C HIS A 63 -3.16 -6.78 -2.46
N SER A 64 -2.57 -7.81 -3.10
CA SER A 64 -1.97 -8.96 -2.43
C SER A 64 -0.96 -8.59 -1.35
N ASP A 65 -0.11 -7.63 -1.64
CA ASP A 65 0.96 -7.18 -0.76
C ASP A 65 0.51 -6.28 0.41
N HIS A 66 -0.79 -5.94 0.45
CA HIS A 66 -1.40 -5.15 1.51
C HIS A 66 -2.45 -5.93 2.31
N ILE A 67 -2.78 -7.18 1.90
CA ILE A 67 -3.88 -7.92 2.53
C ILE A 67 -3.53 -9.36 2.92
N THR A 68 -2.54 -10.01 2.29
CA THR A 68 -2.31 -11.46 2.52
C THR A 68 -1.79 -11.77 3.92
N GLY A 69 -1.23 -10.78 4.63
CA GLY A 69 -0.88 -10.89 6.06
C GLY A 69 -2.05 -10.89 7.02
N LEU A 70 -3.27 -10.47 6.57
CA LEU A 70 -4.44 -10.23 7.42
C LEU A 70 -4.82 -11.46 8.26
N GLU A 71 -4.92 -12.64 7.69
CA GLU A 71 -5.38 -13.83 8.39
C GLU A 71 -4.46 -14.22 9.56
N ARG A 72 -3.15 -14.00 9.42
CA ARG A 72 -2.19 -14.21 10.51
C ARG A 72 -2.39 -13.24 11.66
N LEU A 73 -2.57 -11.95 11.32
CA LEU A 73 -2.80 -10.91 12.31
C LEU A 73 -4.13 -11.12 13.01
N LYS A 74 -5.21 -11.46 12.31
CA LYS A 74 -6.52 -11.81 12.90
C LYS A 74 -6.40 -13.00 13.87
N LYS A 75 -5.65 -14.03 13.48
CA LYS A 75 -5.42 -15.20 14.35
C LYS A 75 -4.68 -14.83 15.64
N ALA A 76 -3.71 -13.93 15.56
CA ALA A 76 -2.94 -13.46 16.72
C ALA A 76 -3.73 -12.45 17.57
N PHE A 77 -4.60 -11.66 16.95
CA PHE A 77 -5.41 -10.62 17.58
C PHE A 77 -6.89 -10.79 17.23
N PRO A 78 -7.54 -11.86 17.74
CA PRO A 78 -8.93 -12.17 17.37
C PRO A 78 -9.96 -11.14 17.86
N ALA A 79 -9.59 -10.30 18.81
CA ALA A 79 -10.42 -9.19 19.29
C ALA A 79 -10.24 -7.90 18.49
N ALA A 80 -9.22 -7.83 17.61
CA ALA A 80 -9.00 -6.64 16.79
C ALA A 80 -10.08 -6.51 15.71
N GLU A 81 -10.63 -5.31 15.59
CA GLU A 81 -11.59 -4.97 14.56
C GLU A 81 -10.86 -4.79 13.22
N VAL A 82 -11.36 -5.45 12.17
CA VAL A 82 -10.85 -5.28 10.81
C VAL A 82 -11.61 -4.17 10.11
N MET A 83 -10.88 -3.20 9.56
CA MET A 83 -11.45 -2.09 8.82
C MET A 83 -10.89 -2.05 7.39
N ALA A 84 -11.73 -1.67 6.42
CA ALA A 84 -11.33 -1.50 5.02
C ALA A 84 -12.21 -0.46 4.32
N GLY A 85 -11.70 0.16 3.27
CA GLY A 85 -12.46 1.13 2.48
C GLY A 85 -13.57 0.47 1.65
N GLU A 86 -14.56 1.28 1.27
CA GLU A 86 -15.71 0.83 0.45
C GLU A 86 -15.25 0.25 -0.90
N GLY A 87 -15.75 -0.93 -1.26
CA GLY A 87 -15.38 -1.67 -2.48
C GLY A 87 -14.20 -2.63 -2.31
N ALA A 88 -13.45 -2.58 -1.19
CA ALA A 88 -12.32 -3.50 -0.96
C ALA A 88 -12.79 -4.95 -0.84
N ARG A 89 -13.91 -5.19 -0.12
CA ARG A 89 -14.48 -6.52 0.07
C ARG A 89 -14.92 -7.14 -1.26
N GLU A 90 -15.63 -6.38 -2.08
CA GLU A 90 -16.11 -6.81 -3.40
C GLU A 90 -14.93 -7.14 -4.32
N PHE A 91 -13.87 -6.34 -4.28
CA PHE A 91 -12.67 -6.58 -5.08
C PHE A 91 -11.99 -7.90 -4.68
N VAL A 92 -11.70 -8.12 -3.40
CA VAL A 92 -10.97 -9.32 -2.95
C VAL A 92 -11.79 -10.59 -3.12
N SER A 93 -13.13 -10.50 -3.10
CA SER A 93 -14.04 -11.61 -3.32
C SER A 93 -14.15 -12.01 -4.79
N HIS A 94 -13.66 -11.18 -5.72
CA HIS A 94 -13.67 -11.51 -7.15
C HIS A 94 -12.72 -12.68 -7.44
N PRO A 95 -13.14 -13.77 -8.13
CA PRO A 95 -12.33 -14.97 -8.29
C PRO A 95 -10.92 -14.74 -8.86
N ARG A 96 -10.78 -13.80 -9.82
CA ARG A 96 -9.47 -13.47 -10.38
C ARG A 96 -8.55 -12.74 -9.39
N ALA A 97 -9.10 -11.81 -8.60
CA ALA A 97 -8.33 -11.10 -7.57
C ALA A 97 -7.91 -12.07 -6.45
N ALA A 98 -8.83 -12.95 -6.03
CA ALA A 98 -8.57 -14.00 -5.05
C ALA A 98 -7.43 -14.94 -5.50
N GLN A 99 -7.48 -15.42 -6.74
CA GLN A 99 -6.42 -16.29 -7.29
C GLN A 99 -5.09 -15.53 -7.42
N SER A 100 -5.12 -14.28 -7.87
CA SER A 100 -3.93 -13.44 -7.97
C SER A 100 -3.29 -13.20 -6.61
N ALA A 101 -4.10 -12.96 -5.56
CA ALA A 101 -3.57 -12.75 -4.21
C ALA A 101 -2.78 -13.97 -3.70
N ILE A 102 -3.27 -15.19 -3.96
CA ILE A 102 -2.59 -16.42 -3.58
C ILE A 102 -1.27 -16.58 -4.33
N SER A 103 -1.30 -16.46 -5.66
CA SER A 103 -0.11 -16.68 -6.49
C SER A 103 0.96 -15.59 -6.27
N GLU A 104 0.56 -14.34 -6.05
CA GLU A 104 1.52 -13.26 -5.76
C GLU A 104 2.12 -13.39 -4.36
N ASP A 105 1.34 -13.80 -3.33
CA ASP A 105 1.90 -14.04 -2.00
C ASP A 105 2.99 -15.12 -2.03
N GLU A 106 2.76 -16.24 -2.75
CA GLU A 106 3.75 -17.31 -2.92
C GLU A 106 5.01 -16.80 -3.63
N HIS A 107 4.84 -16.00 -4.69
CA HIS A 107 5.97 -15.42 -5.43
C HIS A 107 6.76 -14.45 -4.57
N VAL A 108 6.09 -13.51 -3.88
CA VAL A 108 6.73 -12.53 -3.00
C VAL A 108 7.48 -13.24 -1.87
N LEU A 109 6.88 -14.26 -1.24
CA LEU A 109 7.54 -15.07 -0.22
C LEU A 109 8.85 -15.67 -0.75
N THR A 110 8.82 -16.31 -1.92
CA THR A 110 9.99 -16.89 -2.57
C THR A 110 11.06 -15.82 -2.87
N ALA A 111 10.64 -14.69 -3.41
CA ALA A 111 11.53 -13.59 -3.73
C ALA A 111 12.16 -12.94 -2.47
N MET A 112 11.43 -12.89 -1.36
CA MET A 112 11.93 -12.39 -0.08
C MET A 112 12.97 -13.34 0.53
N ILE A 113 12.74 -14.66 0.51
CA ILE A 113 13.71 -15.67 0.94
C ILE A 113 15.01 -15.56 0.13
N ALA A 114 14.90 -15.43 -1.20
CA ALA A 114 16.05 -15.26 -2.08
C ALA A 114 16.87 -13.98 -1.79
N ARG A 115 16.24 -12.98 -1.18
CA ARG A 115 16.90 -11.73 -0.72
C ARG A 115 17.43 -11.80 0.72
N GLY A 116 17.36 -12.98 1.35
CA GLY A 116 17.89 -13.19 2.70
C GLY A 116 16.95 -12.80 3.83
N PHE A 117 15.67 -12.56 3.56
CA PHE A 117 14.69 -12.38 4.62
C PHE A 117 14.29 -13.73 5.21
N ASP A 118 14.42 -13.88 6.52
CA ASP A 118 13.98 -15.11 7.22
C ASP A 118 12.45 -15.12 7.32
N THR A 119 11.81 -15.78 6.38
CA THR A 119 10.35 -15.91 6.30
C THR A 119 9.98 -17.39 6.42
N ARG A 120 9.87 -17.89 7.66
CA ARG A 120 9.51 -19.30 7.94
C ARG A 120 8.00 -19.52 7.95
N VAL A 121 7.30 -18.93 7.00
CA VAL A 121 5.85 -19.02 6.90
C VAL A 121 5.44 -19.70 5.60
N PRO A 122 4.42 -20.55 5.58
CA PRO A 122 3.87 -21.03 4.33
C PRO A 122 3.14 -19.88 3.62
N PRO A 123 3.08 -19.91 2.28
CA PRO A 123 2.22 -18.98 1.54
C PRO A 123 0.76 -19.16 1.94
N VAL A 124 -0.08 -18.17 1.63
CA VAL A 124 -1.51 -18.27 1.92
C VAL A 124 -2.15 -19.39 1.09
N ALA A 125 -2.90 -20.28 1.74
CA ALA A 125 -3.59 -21.40 1.07
C ALA A 125 -4.93 -20.98 0.44
N LYS A 126 -5.47 -19.84 0.87
CA LYS A 126 -6.73 -19.26 0.36
C LYS A 126 -6.62 -17.74 0.36
N ALA A 127 -7.40 -17.11 -0.52
CA ALA A 127 -7.48 -15.66 -0.55
C ALA A 127 -7.95 -15.10 0.80
N PRO A 128 -7.39 -13.95 1.23
CA PRO A 128 -7.85 -13.25 2.43
C PRO A 128 -9.33 -12.86 2.28
N SER A 129 -10.04 -12.78 3.40
CA SER A 129 -11.44 -12.38 3.42
C SER A 129 -11.64 -11.10 4.23
N LEU A 130 -12.41 -10.18 3.65
CA LEU A 130 -12.91 -8.98 4.34
C LEU A 130 -14.39 -9.12 4.75
N GLU A 131 -14.90 -10.35 4.82
CA GLU A 131 -16.24 -10.60 5.34
C GLU A 131 -16.31 -10.20 6.82
N GLY A 132 -17.35 -9.43 7.17
CA GLY A 132 -17.53 -8.90 8.53
C GLY A 132 -16.61 -7.75 8.91
N CYS A 133 -15.79 -7.20 7.97
CA CYS A 133 -15.03 -6.00 8.25
C CYS A 133 -15.94 -4.77 8.38
N THR A 134 -15.52 -3.81 9.20
CA THR A 134 -16.12 -2.48 9.24
C THR A 134 -15.70 -1.70 8.01
N VAL A 135 -16.68 -1.23 7.23
CA VAL A 135 -16.41 -0.38 6.07
C VAL A 135 -16.23 1.06 6.52
N VAL A 136 -15.08 1.63 6.20
CA VAL A 136 -14.78 3.05 6.46
C VAL A 136 -14.84 3.87 5.17
N ARG A 137 -15.21 5.15 5.31
CA ARG A 137 -15.45 6.09 4.21
C ARG A 137 -14.69 7.40 4.39
N ASP A 138 -14.67 8.21 3.35
CA ASP A 138 -14.11 9.58 3.40
C ASP A 138 -14.78 10.40 4.50
N GLY A 139 -13.97 10.95 5.40
CA GLY A 139 -14.42 11.75 6.55
C GLY A 139 -14.72 10.96 7.82
N ASP A 140 -14.66 9.62 7.80
CA ASP A 140 -14.79 8.85 9.04
C ASP A 140 -13.58 9.11 9.96
N GLU A 141 -13.85 9.05 11.26
CA GLU A 141 -12.85 9.25 12.31
C GLU A 141 -12.69 8.00 13.17
N ILE A 142 -11.44 7.62 13.41
CA ILE A 142 -11.07 6.52 14.31
C ILE A 142 -10.48 7.15 15.57
N ASP A 143 -11.20 7.03 16.69
CA ASP A 143 -10.74 7.53 17.98
C ASP A 143 -9.82 6.50 18.66
N LEU A 144 -8.58 6.89 18.92
CA LEU A 144 -7.59 6.07 19.64
C LEU A 144 -7.35 6.60 21.07
N GLY A 145 -8.21 7.51 21.55
CA GLY A 145 -8.05 8.22 22.82
C GLY A 145 -6.92 9.26 22.75
N ALA A 146 -7.27 10.52 22.92
CA ALA A 146 -6.38 11.68 22.76
C ALA A 146 -5.65 11.77 21.41
N LEU A 147 -5.98 10.90 20.47
CA LEU A 147 -5.52 10.86 19.08
C LEU A 147 -6.65 10.41 18.17
N THR A 148 -7.06 11.25 17.25
CA THR A 148 -8.03 10.94 16.20
C THR A 148 -7.27 10.71 14.89
N VAL A 149 -7.71 9.70 14.14
CA VAL A 149 -7.22 9.39 12.81
C VAL A 149 -8.37 9.57 11.83
N ASN A 150 -8.20 10.45 10.85
CA ASN A 150 -9.21 10.71 9.83
C ASN A 150 -8.96 9.81 8.62
N VAL A 151 -10.02 9.20 8.13
CA VAL A 151 -10.00 8.39 6.90
C VAL A 151 -10.26 9.30 5.72
N LEU A 152 -9.44 9.19 4.67
CA LEU A 152 -9.63 9.88 3.40
C LEU A 152 -9.73 8.85 2.28
N GLU A 153 -10.76 8.94 1.45
CA GLU A 153 -10.86 8.11 0.24
C GLU A 153 -9.78 8.51 -0.76
N ALA A 154 -9.16 7.51 -1.37
CA ALA A 154 -8.20 7.67 -2.46
C ALA A 154 -8.66 6.88 -3.68
N ARG A 155 -8.71 7.53 -4.84
CA ARG A 155 -9.14 6.92 -6.11
C ARG A 155 -7.98 6.82 -7.09
N GLY A 156 -8.15 6.03 -8.13
CA GLY A 156 -7.20 5.89 -9.22
C GLY A 156 -6.27 4.69 -9.10
N HIS A 157 -5.96 4.23 -7.88
CA HIS A 157 -5.11 3.06 -7.65
C HIS A 157 -5.91 1.75 -7.56
N SER A 158 -6.78 1.64 -6.58
CA SER A 158 -7.55 0.42 -6.30
C SER A 158 -8.94 0.77 -5.75
N PRO A 159 -9.96 -0.07 -5.96
CA PRO A 159 -11.20 0.04 -5.19
C PRO A 159 -10.92 -0.10 -3.69
N GLY A 160 -11.62 0.69 -2.89
CA GLY A 160 -11.46 0.66 -1.42
C GLY A 160 -10.13 1.19 -0.90
N ASN A 161 -9.37 1.91 -1.73
CA ASN A 161 -8.13 2.55 -1.29
C ASN A 161 -8.42 3.74 -0.38
N ILE A 162 -7.76 3.76 0.78
CA ILE A 162 -7.88 4.81 1.80
C ILE A 162 -6.52 5.32 2.24
N LEU A 163 -6.49 6.58 2.65
CA LEU A 163 -5.37 7.21 3.34
C LEU A 163 -5.76 7.46 4.79
N LEU A 164 -4.78 7.52 5.68
CA LEU A 164 -5.01 7.92 7.06
C LEU A 164 -4.29 9.22 7.38
N HIS A 165 -5.04 10.23 7.83
CA HIS A 165 -4.52 11.49 8.29
C HIS A 165 -4.58 11.57 9.82
N ILE A 166 -3.45 11.91 10.45
CA ILE A 166 -3.31 12.12 11.89
C ILE A 166 -3.07 13.62 12.13
N PRO A 167 -4.11 14.44 12.34
CA PRO A 167 -3.98 15.90 12.41
C PRO A 167 -3.02 16.36 13.52
N LYS A 168 -3.01 15.66 14.65
CA LYS A 168 -2.18 15.98 15.82
C LYS A 168 -0.68 16.02 15.51
N THR A 169 -0.21 15.11 14.66
CA THR A 169 1.21 15.05 14.24
C THR A 169 1.43 15.68 12.86
N GLY A 170 0.36 15.85 12.07
CA GLY A 170 0.40 16.24 10.67
C GLY A 170 0.91 15.11 9.78
N THR A 171 0.74 13.87 10.23
CA THR A 171 1.13 12.67 9.48
C THR A 171 0.05 12.29 8.49
N LEU A 172 0.43 11.97 7.26
CA LEU A 172 -0.43 11.37 6.25
C LEU A 172 0.19 10.07 5.77
N LEU A 173 -0.54 8.97 5.95
CA LEU A 173 -0.16 7.64 5.47
C LEU A 173 -0.94 7.37 4.19
N VAL A 174 -0.25 7.19 3.06
CA VAL A 174 -0.87 7.23 1.73
C VAL A 174 -0.80 5.91 0.96
N SER A 175 -0.20 4.88 1.57
CA SER A 175 -0.07 3.58 0.93
C SER A 175 0.51 3.71 -0.49
N ASP A 176 -0.09 3.06 -1.51
CA ASP A 176 0.34 3.07 -2.91
C ASP A 176 -0.27 4.21 -3.75
N SER A 177 -0.89 5.20 -3.09
CA SER A 177 -1.56 6.29 -3.81
C SER A 177 -0.59 7.24 -4.55
N LEU A 178 0.71 7.12 -4.33
CA LEU A 178 1.76 7.81 -5.08
C LEU A 178 2.49 6.87 -6.07
N GLY A 179 2.16 5.58 -6.09
CA GLY A 179 2.88 4.56 -6.82
C GLY A 179 3.94 3.85 -5.99
N ASN A 180 4.63 2.90 -6.62
CA ASN A 180 5.72 2.17 -5.97
C ASN A 180 7.03 2.94 -6.12
N HIS A 181 7.60 3.34 -4.98
CA HIS A 181 8.80 4.17 -4.93
C HIS A 181 10.09 3.35 -5.09
N TYR A 182 10.95 3.83 -5.96
CA TYR A 182 12.32 3.31 -6.13
C TYR A 182 13.32 4.34 -5.60
N PRO A 183 14.01 4.09 -4.52
CA PRO A 183 15.07 4.98 -4.07
C PRO A 183 16.12 5.18 -5.19
N GLY A 184 16.27 6.44 -5.63
CA GLY A 184 17.18 6.83 -6.71
C GLY A 184 16.61 6.81 -8.14
N ASN A 185 15.50 6.09 -8.41
CA ASN A 185 14.97 5.91 -9.77
C ASN A 185 13.55 6.47 -10.00
N GLY A 186 12.90 7.05 -8.97
CA GLY A 186 11.56 7.61 -9.12
C GLY A 186 10.44 6.66 -8.72
N PHE A 187 9.34 6.67 -9.49
CA PHE A 187 8.14 5.90 -9.20
C PHE A 187 7.70 5.03 -10.38
N PHE A 188 7.19 3.84 -10.07
CA PHE A 188 6.27 3.13 -10.95
C PHE A 188 4.86 3.63 -10.63
N PRO A 189 4.20 4.36 -11.55
CA PRO A 189 2.87 4.89 -11.28
C PRO A 189 1.84 3.75 -11.28
N THR A 190 0.83 3.86 -10.43
CA THR A 190 -0.12 2.76 -10.16
C THR A 190 -1.58 3.18 -10.38
N PHE A 191 -1.85 3.97 -11.44
CA PHE A 191 -3.20 4.42 -11.79
C PHE A 191 -4.05 3.32 -12.47
N PHE A 192 -4.27 2.20 -11.75
CA PHE A 192 -4.89 1.01 -12.29
C PHE A 192 -6.41 1.09 -12.46
N THR A 193 -7.08 2.03 -11.79
CA THR A 193 -8.52 2.23 -11.90
C THR A 193 -8.89 3.53 -12.63
N GLY A 194 -8.00 4.53 -12.68
CA GLY A 194 -8.25 5.78 -13.41
C GLY A 194 -7.08 6.76 -13.32
N PHE A 195 -6.66 7.30 -14.48
CA PHE A 195 -5.55 8.27 -14.52
C PHE A 195 -5.93 9.59 -13.85
N LYS A 196 -7.10 10.15 -14.20
CA LYS A 196 -7.56 11.43 -13.62
C LYS A 196 -7.74 11.32 -12.12
N ASP A 197 -8.43 10.27 -11.65
CA ASP A 197 -8.68 10.05 -10.23
C ASP A 197 -7.38 9.89 -9.43
N TYR A 198 -6.36 9.27 -10.03
CA TYR A 198 -5.04 9.14 -9.43
C TYR A 198 -4.37 10.50 -9.23
N LEU A 199 -4.40 11.38 -10.24
CA LEU A 199 -3.86 12.73 -10.13
C LEU A 199 -4.67 13.60 -9.14
N ASP A 200 -5.98 13.43 -9.10
CA ASP A 200 -6.85 14.11 -8.13
C ASP A 200 -6.50 13.67 -6.69
N THR A 201 -6.17 12.39 -6.48
CA THR A 201 -5.69 11.86 -5.20
C THR A 201 -4.33 12.46 -4.82
N ILE A 202 -3.36 12.56 -5.74
CA ILE A 202 -2.10 13.27 -5.48
C ILE A 202 -2.36 14.71 -5.06
N GLY A 203 -3.26 15.41 -5.76
CA GLY A 203 -3.69 16.77 -5.40
C GLY A 203 -4.37 16.87 -4.03
N LYS A 204 -5.14 15.84 -3.61
CA LYS A 204 -5.71 15.75 -2.26
C LYS A 204 -4.58 15.62 -1.21
N ILE A 205 -3.56 14.81 -1.46
CA ILE A 205 -2.40 14.65 -0.59
C ILE A 205 -1.65 15.99 -0.44
N GLU A 206 -1.38 16.68 -1.55
CA GLU A 206 -0.73 17.99 -1.56
C GLU A 206 -1.51 19.03 -0.74
N LYS A 207 -2.83 19.09 -0.90
CA LYS A 207 -3.71 20.02 -0.17
C LYS A 207 -3.72 19.82 1.34
N ASN A 208 -3.48 18.58 1.80
CA ASN A 208 -3.39 18.27 3.22
C ASN A 208 -2.08 18.78 3.86
N LYS A 209 -1.10 19.20 3.07
CA LYS A 209 0.19 19.75 3.54
C LYS A 209 0.82 18.93 4.67
N PRO A 210 1.05 17.62 4.47
CA PRO A 210 1.56 16.76 5.53
C PRO A 210 2.92 17.23 6.01
N ARG A 211 3.15 17.14 7.33
CA ARG A 211 4.48 17.31 7.95
C ARG A 211 5.29 16.03 7.93
N GLU A 212 4.60 14.91 7.90
CA GLU A 212 5.14 13.56 7.80
C GLU A 212 4.34 12.79 6.76
N LEU A 213 5.00 12.16 5.82
CA LEU A 213 4.39 11.40 4.73
C LEU A 213 4.91 9.97 4.72
N GLY A 214 4.02 8.99 4.93
CA GLY A 214 4.33 7.57 4.89
C GLY A 214 3.74 6.89 3.66
N ILE A 215 4.59 6.19 2.91
CA ILE A 215 4.18 5.36 1.76
C ILE A 215 4.39 3.88 2.09
N ALA A 216 3.75 2.98 1.35
CA ALA A 216 3.82 1.54 1.64
C ALA A 216 5.21 0.93 1.41
N HIS A 217 5.97 1.45 0.46
CA HIS A 217 7.24 0.86 0.02
C HIS A 217 8.37 1.88 0.02
N ASN A 218 9.47 1.54 0.72
CA ASN A 218 10.76 2.24 0.66
C ASN A 218 10.74 3.75 1.00
N GLY A 219 9.77 4.24 1.81
CA GLY A 219 9.79 5.67 2.12
C GLY A 219 8.95 6.10 3.33
N PHE A 220 9.54 7.01 4.10
CA PHE A 220 8.88 7.83 5.10
C PHE A 220 9.63 9.17 5.18
N PHE A 221 8.93 10.26 4.91
CA PHE A 221 9.50 11.58 4.68
C PHE A 221 9.03 12.55 5.76
N THR A 222 9.94 13.34 6.32
CA THR A 222 9.67 14.31 7.40
C THR A 222 10.13 15.72 7.06
N SER A 223 10.90 15.87 5.99
CA SER A 223 11.33 17.16 5.49
C SER A 223 10.30 17.72 4.51
N PRO A 224 9.82 18.97 4.66
CA PRO A 224 8.89 19.57 3.69
C PRO A 224 9.41 19.51 2.25
N ARG A 225 10.71 19.72 2.05
CA ARG A 225 11.36 19.66 0.74
C ARG A 225 11.32 18.24 0.14
N GLU A 226 11.59 17.22 0.96
CA GLU A 226 11.51 15.82 0.50
C GLU A 226 10.09 15.44 0.15
N ILE A 227 9.10 15.87 0.95
CA ILE A 227 7.68 15.60 0.68
C ILE A 227 7.26 16.25 -0.64
N GLU A 228 7.63 17.52 -0.87
CA GLU A 228 7.34 18.22 -2.12
C GLU A 228 8.00 17.52 -3.32
N ASP A 229 9.28 17.12 -3.20
CA ASP A 229 10.03 16.40 -4.24
C ASP A 229 9.39 15.04 -4.58
N ILE A 230 8.96 14.29 -3.56
CA ILE A 230 8.30 13.00 -3.74
C ILE A 230 6.93 13.14 -4.43
N LEU A 231 6.13 14.13 -4.06
CA LEU A 231 4.85 14.40 -4.69
C LEU A 231 5.01 14.82 -6.16
N LEU A 232 5.99 15.68 -6.44
CA LEU A 232 6.33 16.07 -7.81
C LEU A 232 6.76 14.86 -8.65
N LYS A 233 7.69 14.05 -8.16
CA LYS A 233 8.18 12.84 -8.84
C LYS A 233 7.07 11.83 -9.13
N ALA A 234 6.14 11.63 -8.19
CA ALA A 234 5.00 10.73 -8.40
C ALA A 234 4.08 11.25 -9.51
N ARG A 235 3.83 12.55 -9.55
CA ARG A 235 3.04 13.21 -10.60
C ARG A 235 3.72 13.15 -11.95
N ASP A 236 5.01 13.46 -12.00
CA ASP A 236 5.81 13.45 -13.23
C ASP A 236 5.89 12.03 -13.82
N ALA A 237 6.14 11.01 -13.00
CA ALA A 237 6.16 9.62 -13.44
C ALA A 237 4.82 9.19 -14.10
N ALA A 238 3.69 9.61 -13.54
CA ALA A 238 2.38 9.34 -14.13
C ALA A 238 2.19 10.11 -15.46
N GLY A 239 2.64 11.36 -15.50
CA GLY A 239 2.62 12.21 -16.71
C GLY A 239 3.48 11.65 -17.84
N ASP A 240 4.69 11.22 -17.52
CA ASP A 240 5.65 10.64 -18.48
C ASP A 240 5.13 9.34 -19.10
N VAL A 241 4.58 8.44 -18.26
CA VAL A 241 3.95 7.20 -18.74
C VAL A 241 2.76 7.53 -19.64
N ARG A 242 1.91 8.48 -19.26
CA ARG A 242 0.79 8.91 -20.11
C ARG A 242 1.29 9.48 -21.44
N ALA A 243 2.28 10.37 -21.39
CA ALA A 243 2.85 10.98 -22.61
C ALA A 243 3.45 9.91 -23.54
N TYR A 244 4.21 8.95 -22.99
CA TYR A 244 4.76 7.85 -23.76
C TYR A 244 3.66 7.03 -24.46
N ILE A 245 2.59 6.65 -23.74
CA ILE A 245 1.47 5.88 -24.31
C ILE A 245 0.76 6.66 -25.43
N LEU A 246 0.50 7.96 -25.25
CA LEU A 246 -0.23 8.77 -26.21
C LEU A 246 0.58 9.06 -27.49
N HIS A 247 1.90 9.24 -27.38
CA HIS A 247 2.75 9.58 -28.52
C HIS A 247 3.38 8.34 -29.22
N SER A 248 3.26 7.14 -28.61
CA SER A 248 3.78 5.93 -29.22
C SER A 248 2.98 5.54 -30.46
N ARG A 249 3.71 5.08 -31.51
CA ARG A 249 3.13 4.50 -32.73
C ARG A 249 2.97 2.98 -32.63
N LYS A 250 3.40 2.38 -31.53
CA LYS A 250 3.28 0.94 -31.24
C LYS A 250 1.86 0.57 -30.86
N ASN A 251 1.50 -0.71 -30.99
CA ASN A 251 0.24 -1.20 -30.45
C ASN A 251 0.30 -1.32 -28.91
N ASP A 252 -0.85 -1.46 -28.28
CA ASP A 252 -0.98 -1.43 -26.82
C ASP A 252 -0.19 -2.56 -26.11
N ASN A 253 -0.04 -3.74 -26.73
CA ASN A 253 0.76 -4.82 -26.18
C ASN A 253 2.25 -4.51 -26.22
N GLU A 254 2.74 -3.96 -27.34
CA GLU A 254 4.14 -3.53 -27.48
C GLU A 254 4.47 -2.40 -26.50
N ILE A 255 3.55 -1.45 -26.27
CA ILE A 255 3.71 -0.38 -25.29
C ILE A 255 3.77 -0.98 -23.86
N ALA A 256 2.90 -1.93 -23.54
CA ALA A 256 2.93 -2.59 -22.24
C ALA A 256 4.21 -3.40 -22.01
N ASP A 257 4.75 -4.04 -23.05
CA ASP A 257 6.03 -4.76 -22.98
C ASP A 257 7.23 -3.79 -22.82
N ASP A 258 7.21 -2.62 -23.45
CA ASP A 258 8.23 -1.57 -23.25
C ASP A 258 8.18 -1.04 -21.80
N LEU A 259 6.99 -0.72 -21.28
CA LEU A 259 6.81 -0.28 -19.90
C LEU A 259 7.31 -1.36 -18.92
N PHE A 260 6.98 -2.62 -19.17
CA PHE A 260 7.49 -3.73 -18.39
C PHE A 260 9.03 -3.79 -18.43
N GLY A 261 9.65 -3.71 -19.59
CA GLY A 261 11.10 -3.72 -19.74
C GLY A 261 11.78 -2.54 -19.01
N PHE A 262 11.13 -1.38 -18.97
CA PHE A 262 11.63 -0.20 -18.28
C PHE A 262 11.51 -0.32 -16.75
N PHE A 263 10.35 -0.79 -16.24
CA PHE A 263 10.06 -0.78 -14.81
C PHE A 263 10.44 -2.06 -14.07
N TYR A 264 10.42 -3.23 -14.75
CA TYR A 264 10.67 -4.50 -14.08
C TYR A 264 12.14 -4.71 -13.73
N THR A 265 12.63 -3.88 -12.83
CA THR A 265 14.02 -3.89 -12.34
C THR A 265 14.04 -3.66 -10.82
N GLY A 266 15.14 -4.00 -10.14
CA GLY A 266 15.40 -3.66 -8.75
C GLY A 266 14.27 -4.05 -7.80
N ALA A 267 13.58 -3.05 -7.24
CA ALA A 267 12.54 -3.25 -6.24
C ALA A 267 11.31 -3.99 -6.79
N LEU A 268 10.85 -3.72 -8.02
CA LEU A 268 9.69 -4.43 -8.58
C LEU A 268 9.94 -5.91 -8.90
N ALA A 269 11.18 -6.35 -8.96
CA ALA A 269 11.48 -7.77 -9.13
C ALA A 269 11.16 -8.65 -7.91
N VAL A 270 10.54 -8.09 -6.88
CA VAL A 270 9.92 -8.86 -5.78
C VAL A 270 8.55 -9.42 -6.20
N TYR A 271 7.88 -8.76 -7.14
CA TYR A 271 6.60 -9.19 -7.69
C TYR A 271 6.79 -10.12 -8.88
N SER A 272 5.77 -10.91 -9.22
CA SER A 272 5.86 -11.79 -10.39
C SER A 272 5.92 -10.98 -11.70
N PRO A 273 6.67 -11.49 -12.71
CA PRO A 273 6.67 -10.87 -14.04
C PRO A 273 5.26 -10.75 -14.64
N ALA A 274 4.41 -11.74 -14.38
CA ALA A 274 3.04 -11.78 -14.88
C ALA A 274 2.19 -10.65 -14.28
N ASN A 275 2.34 -10.39 -12.98
CA ASN A 275 1.65 -9.30 -12.29
C ASN A 275 2.08 -7.94 -12.85
N ILE A 276 3.39 -7.65 -12.90
CA ILE A 276 3.87 -6.36 -13.38
C ILE A 276 3.53 -6.14 -14.87
N LYS A 277 3.57 -7.19 -15.70
CA LYS A 277 3.06 -7.09 -17.10
C LYS A 277 1.57 -6.72 -17.13
N ASN A 278 0.75 -7.32 -16.25
CA ASN A 278 -0.66 -6.97 -16.15
C ASN A 278 -0.85 -5.52 -15.67
N CYS A 279 -0.06 -5.07 -14.69
CA CYS A 279 -0.05 -3.66 -14.26
C CYS A 279 0.26 -2.72 -15.43
N CYS A 280 1.29 -3.00 -16.24
CA CYS A 280 1.62 -2.20 -17.42
C CYS A 280 0.46 -2.15 -18.44
N ARG A 281 -0.24 -3.27 -18.68
CA ARG A 281 -1.44 -3.30 -19.54
C ARG A 281 -2.57 -2.43 -18.97
N LEU A 282 -2.76 -2.43 -17.65
CA LEU A 282 -3.74 -1.56 -17.00
C LEU A 282 -3.40 -0.08 -17.18
N LEU A 283 -2.12 0.31 -17.05
CA LEU A 283 -1.70 1.70 -17.32
C LEU A 283 -2.06 2.11 -18.76
N VAL A 284 -1.71 1.29 -19.75
CA VAL A 284 -2.07 1.57 -21.16
C VAL A 284 -3.58 1.72 -21.31
N LYS A 285 -4.35 0.77 -20.78
CA LYS A 285 -5.81 0.79 -20.83
C LYS A 285 -6.38 2.09 -20.24
N ARG A 286 -5.94 2.49 -19.04
CA ARG A 286 -6.48 3.69 -18.35
C ARG A 286 -6.13 4.99 -19.07
N VAL A 287 -4.99 5.06 -19.74
CA VAL A 287 -4.66 6.22 -20.56
C VAL A 287 -5.50 6.28 -21.84
N ARG A 288 -5.83 5.13 -22.45
CA ARG A 288 -6.69 5.07 -23.64
C ARG A 288 -8.16 5.38 -23.35
N GLU A 289 -8.61 5.15 -22.12
CA GLU A 289 -9.98 5.42 -21.66
C GLU A 289 -10.17 6.88 -21.15
N ALA A 290 -9.07 7.62 -20.90
CA ALA A 290 -9.10 8.99 -20.36
C ALA A 290 -9.11 10.05 -21.47
#